data_96cd04a45101b278e3d1e9c838411951
#
_entry.id   96cd04a45101b278e3d1e9c838411951
#
_cell.length_a   1.000
_cell.length_b   1.000
_cell.length_c   1.000
_cell.angle_alpha   90.00
_cell.angle_beta   90.00
_cell.angle_gamma   90.00
#
_symmetry.space_group_name_H-M   'P 1'
#
loop_
_entity.id
_entity.type
_entity.pdbx_description
1 polymer ?
#
loop_
_entity_poly.entity_id
_entity_poly.type
_entity_poly.pdbx_seq_one_letter_code
_entity_poly.pdbx_strand_id
1 'polypeptide(L)'
;SLSEQTLTHTESREEFFQRRENEQKTLTPKPAPLPLPPTASPVPQGENMIEFCDVTVTYGSRHILHHLDWTVRCGERWALTGPNGAGKSTLLSLICADNPQGYACPIHLFGKRRGRGESIWEIKKHIGFVSPEMFSTYRKPLPAIDIAASGLRDTIGLYVRPSQQERELCLEWMERFGAGDLATRDYLSLSDGEQRLVLLVRAFVKQPALLILDEPFHGLDDELTNRARSIIDAYMARPDRTLIMV
;
A
#
# COMPACT_ATOMS: atom_id res chain seq x y z
N SER A 1 -36.29 10.56 27.15
CA SER A 1 -35.59 11.77 27.55
C SER A 1 -34.20 11.76 26.94
N LEU A 2 -34.02 12.56 25.89
CA LEU A 2 -32.72 12.85 25.28
C LEU A 2 -31.98 13.80 26.23
N SER A 3 -30.87 13.36 26.81
CA SER A 3 -29.99 14.23 27.58
C SER A 3 -29.27 15.18 26.63
N GLU A 4 -29.43 16.48 26.86
CA GLU A 4 -28.66 17.55 26.24
C GLU A 4 -27.18 17.36 26.55
N GLN A 5 -26.41 17.00 25.55
CA GLN A 5 -24.96 17.15 25.60
C GLN A 5 -24.61 18.57 25.22
N THR A 6 -24.34 19.37 26.23
CA THR A 6 -23.88 20.76 26.08
C THR A 6 -22.42 20.72 25.57
N LEU A 7 -22.16 21.26 24.40
CA LEU A 7 -20.80 21.53 23.88
C LEU A 7 -20.15 22.59 24.81
N THR A 8 -19.18 22.15 25.62
CA THR A 8 -18.53 23.00 26.63
C THR A 8 -17.25 23.68 26.14
N HIS A 9 -16.80 23.45 24.91
CA HIS A 9 -15.64 24.13 24.33
C HIS A 9 -15.84 24.42 22.84
N THR A 10 -15.80 25.68 22.47
CA THR A 10 -15.63 26.18 21.10
C THR A 10 -14.20 26.68 20.96
N GLU A 11 -13.38 25.93 20.26
CA GLU A 11 -12.04 26.34 19.84
C GLU A 11 -12.12 27.06 18.48
N SER A 12 -11.36 28.13 18.31
CA SER A 12 -11.26 28.77 16.98
C SER A 12 -10.49 27.84 16.02
N ARG A 13 -10.75 27.98 14.70
CA ARG A 13 -10.05 27.19 13.67
C ARG A 13 -8.53 27.30 13.79
N GLU A 14 -8.01 28.47 14.17
CA GLU A 14 -6.59 28.74 14.34
C GLU A 14 -6.01 28.05 15.58
N GLU A 15 -6.74 28.08 16.71
CA GLU A 15 -6.35 27.38 17.94
C GLU A 15 -6.35 25.86 17.75
N PHE A 16 -7.31 25.32 17.00
CA PHE A 16 -7.36 23.90 16.65
C PHE A 16 -6.14 23.47 15.83
N PHE A 17 -5.76 24.25 14.81
CA PHE A 17 -4.59 23.96 14.00
C PHE A 17 -3.28 24.14 14.77
N GLN A 18 -3.16 25.19 15.59
CA GLN A 18 -1.98 25.41 16.46
C GLN A 18 -1.83 24.32 17.51
N ARG A 19 -2.93 23.86 18.10
CA ARG A 19 -2.90 22.72 19.02
C ARG A 19 -2.45 21.45 18.33
N ARG A 20 -2.97 21.13 17.14
CA ARG A 20 -2.52 19.98 16.35
C ARG A 20 -1.06 20.07 15.92
N GLU A 21 -0.58 21.25 15.53
CA GLU A 21 0.85 21.44 15.26
C GLU A 21 1.72 21.28 16.50
N ASN A 22 1.26 21.72 17.65
CA ASN A 22 1.98 21.58 18.91
C ASN A 22 1.92 20.13 19.44
N GLU A 23 0.79 19.45 19.30
CA GLU A 23 0.65 18.01 19.59
C GLU A 23 1.55 17.16 18.64
N GLN A 24 1.68 17.53 17.37
CA GLN A 24 2.64 16.90 16.46
C GLN A 24 4.11 17.17 16.82
N LYS A 25 4.42 18.31 17.46
CA LYS A 25 5.78 18.64 17.94
C LYS A 25 6.14 17.98 19.27
N THR A 26 5.14 17.63 20.09
CA THR A 26 5.31 16.95 21.39
C THR A 26 5.22 15.42 21.30
N LEU A 27 4.77 14.87 20.18
CA LEU A 27 4.72 13.44 19.94
C LEU A 27 6.13 12.92 19.64
N THR A 28 6.74 12.34 20.66
CA THR A 28 7.82 11.35 20.69
C THR A 28 8.98 11.53 19.70
N PRO A 29 10.23 11.32 20.11
CA PRO A 29 11.37 11.35 19.23
C PRO A 29 11.09 10.40 18.05
N LYS A 30 11.25 10.94 16.81
CA LYS A 30 11.17 10.17 15.58
C LYS A 30 11.90 8.84 15.82
N PRO A 31 11.21 7.69 15.79
CA PRO A 31 11.87 6.43 16.07
C PRO A 31 13.09 6.32 15.15
N ALA A 32 14.22 5.92 15.70
CA ALA A 32 15.43 5.70 14.92
C ALA A 32 15.08 4.82 13.72
N PRO A 33 15.59 5.11 12.52
CA PRO A 33 15.26 4.33 11.34
C PRO A 33 15.58 2.86 11.65
N LEU A 34 14.52 2.05 11.70
CA LEU A 34 14.67 0.61 11.91
C LEU A 34 15.48 0.06 10.74
N PRO A 35 16.56 -0.69 10.99
CA PRO A 35 17.29 -1.33 9.91
C PRO A 35 16.32 -2.21 9.13
N LEU A 36 16.04 -1.82 7.87
CA LEU A 36 15.19 -2.59 7.00
C LEU A 36 16.00 -3.80 6.50
N PRO A 37 15.39 -4.98 6.39
CA PRO A 37 16.07 -6.15 5.83
C PRO A 37 16.68 -5.82 4.46
N PRO A 38 17.76 -6.50 4.02
CA PRO A 38 18.38 -6.26 2.72
C PRO A 38 17.40 -6.54 1.59
N THR A 39 17.45 -5.73 0.53
CA THR A 39 16.52 -5.82 -0.61
C THR A 39 16.76 -7.07 -1.43
N ALA A 40 15.72 -7.82 -1.71
CA ALA A 40 15.80 -9.05 -2.52
C ALA A 40 15.97 -8.78 -4.03
N SER A 41 15.73 -7.56 -4.52
CA SER A 41 15.85 -7.22 -5.94
C SER A 41 16.22 -5.75 -6.10
N PRO A 42 17.44 -5.41 -6.54
CA PRO A 42 17.80 -4.05 -6.89
C PRO A 42 17.03 -3.61 -8.14
N VAL A 43 16.39 -2.44 -8.05
CA VAL A 43 15.85 -1.76 -9.23
C VAL A 43 16.81 -0.63 -9.57
N PRO A 44 17.21 -0.47 -10.84
CA PRO A 44 18.13 0.58 -11.24
C PRO A 44 17.57 1.99 -10.91
N GLN A 45 18.41 2.83 -10.30
CA GLN A 45 18.04 4.22 -10.03
C GLN A 45 17.89 5.01 -11.33
N GLY A 46 16.91 5.92 -11.35
CA GLY A 46 16.73 6.86 -12.45
C GLY A 46 16.02 6.30 -13.68
N GLU A 47 15.73 5.01 -13.72
CA GLU A 47 14.91 4.42 -14.77
C GLU A 47 13.42 4.64 -14.55
N ASN A 48 12.64 4.62 -15.64
CA ASN A 48 11.22 4.72 -15.59
C ASN A 48 10.62 3.45 -14.96
N MET A 49 9.98 3.59 -13.81
CA MET A 49 9.24 2.51 -13.14
C MET A 49 7.94 2.22 -13.83
N ILE A 50 7.27 3.30 -14.25
CA ILE A 50 5.99 3.27 -14.96
C ILE A 50 6.07 4.28 -16.09
N GLU A 51 5.63 3.90 -17.27
CA GLU A 51 5.53 4.79 -18.42
C GLU A 51 4.24 4.45 -19.20
N PHE A 52 3.36 5.41 -19.28
CA PHE A 52 2.12 5.37 -20.05
C PHE A 52 2.29 6.35 -21.23
N CYS A 53 2.08 5.86 -22.44
CA CYS A 53 2.18 6.64 -23.66
C CYS A 53 0.84 6.62 -24.37
N ASP A 54 0.10 7.72 -24.34
CA ASP A 54 -1.21 7.85 -25.01
C ASP A 54 -2.21 6.76 -24.60
N VAL A 55 -2.30 6.45 -23.30
CA VAL A 55 -3.12 5.36 -22.79
C VAL A 55 -4.59 5.77 -22.73
N THR A 56 -5.45 5.03 -23.43
CA THR A 56 -6.90 5.18 -23.38
C THR A 56 -7.54 3.89 -22.89
N VAL A 57 -8.42 3.99 -21.88
CA VAL A 57 -9.18 2.86 -21.32
C VAL A 57 -10.67 3.18 -21.39
N THR A 58 -11.44 2.26 -21.97
CA THR A 58 -12.87 2.45 -22.22
C THR A 58 -13.68 1.26 -21.68
N TYR A 59 -14.76 1.54 -20.95
CA TYR A 59 -15.75 0.55 -20.54
C TYR A 59 -17.10 0.90 -21.18
N GLY A 60 -17.55 0.07 -22.10
CA GLY A 60 -18.72 0.37 -22.95
C GLY A 60 -18.50 1.65 -23.76
N SER A 61 -19.35 2.65 -23.57
CA SER A 61 -19.22 3.97 -24.22
C SER A 61 -18.46 5.02 -23.40
N ARG A 62 -18.01 4.66 -22.19
CA ARG A 62 -17.37 5.62 -21.27
C ARG A 62 -15.86 5.49 -21.33
N HIS A 63 -15.18 6.59 -21.66
CA HIS A 63 -13.75 6.71 -21.49
C HIS A 63 -13.44 6.96 -20.01
N ILE A 64 -12.62 6.09 -19.41
CA ILE A 64 -12.17 6.22 -18.02
C ILE A 64 -10.81 6.92 -17.96
N LEU A 65 -9.90 6.50 -18.85
CA LEU A 65 -8.66 7.19 -19.12
C LEU A 65 -8.66 7.61 -20.58
N HIS A 66 -8.17 8.80 -20.88
CA HIS A 66 -8.22 9.36 -22.22
C HIS A 66 -6.91 10.06 -22.55
N HIS A 67 -6.17 9.48 -23.51
CA HIS A 67 -4.87 10.00 -23.97
C HIS A 67 -3.92 10.33 -22.84
N LEU A 68 -3.77 9.38 -21.88
CA LEU A 68 -2.92 9.60 -20.71
C LEU A 68 -1.45 9.33 -21.02
N ASP A 69 -0.64 10.36 -20.91
CA ASP A 69 0.81 10.29 -20.82
C ASP A 69 1.25 10.50 -19.39
N TRP A 70 1.94 9.53 -18.82
CA TRP A 70 2.41 9.61 -17.44
C TRP A 70 3.67 8.77 -17.22
N THR A 71 4.67 9.37 -16.59
CA THR A 71 5.92 8.70 -16.26
C THR A 71 6.21 8.84 -14.77
N VAL A 72 6.52 7.71 -14.13
CA VAL A 72 6.99 7.63 -12.75
C VAL A 72 8.40 7.07 -12.76
N ARG A 73 9.35 7.80 -12.18
CA ARG A 73 10.74 7.39 -12.08
C ARG A 73 11.03 6.69 -10.75
N CYS A 74 12.06 5.87 -10.76
CA CYS A 74 12.55 5.22 -9.54
C CYS A 74 12.94 6.27 -8.49
N GLY A 75 12.44 6.10 -7.25
CA GLY A 75 12.66 7.02 -6.15
C GLY A 75 11.61 8.11 -5.98
N GLU A 76 10.68 8.27 -6.92
CA GLU A 76 9.62 9.29 -6.82
C GLU A 76 8.51 8.90 -5.85
N ARG A 77 7.83 9.93 -5.33
CA ARG A 77 6.65 9.80 -4.46
C ARG A 77 5.50 10.57 -5.07
N TRP A 78 4.41 9.87 -5.36
CA TRP A 78 3.24 10.43 -6.01
C TRP A 78 2.02 10.36 -5.10
N ALA A 79 1.26 11.45 -5.04
CA ALA A 79 -0.08 11.49 -4.48
C ALA A 79 -1.10 11.51 -5.63
N LEU A 80 -1.90 10.45 -5.74
CA LEU A 80 -2.94 10.35 -6.75
C LEU A 80 -4.27 10.81 -6.16
N THR A 81 -4.70 12.01 -6.50
CA THR A 81 -5.90 12.65 -5.97
C THR A 81 -6.97 12.83 -7.04
N GLY A 82 -8.22 12.89 -6.64
CA GLY A 82 -9.35 13.11 -7.53
C GLY A 82 -10.65 12.54 -6.97
N PRO A 83 -11.80 12.95 -7.52
CA PRO A 83 -13.11 12.48 -7.08
C PRO A 83 -13.30 10.98 -7.31
N ASN A 84 -14.32 10.40 -6.66
CA ASN A 84 -14.72 9.04 -6.93
C ASN A 84 -15.16 8.89 -8.39
N GLY A 85 -14.72 7.81 -9.04
CA GLY A 85 -14.98 7.58 -10.47
C GLY A 85 -14.04 8.32 -11.42
N ALA A 86 -13.03 9.05 -10.95
CA ALA A 86 -12.01 9.70 -11.79
C ALA A 86 -11.02 8.74 -12.48
N GLY A 87 -11.17 7.43 -12.29
CA GLY A 87 -10.29 6.45 -12.93
C GLY A 87 -9.09 6.01 -12.12
N LYS A 88 -8.95 6.44 -10.84
CA LYS A 88 -7.82 6.08 -9.96
C LYS A 88 -7.62 4.57 -9.86
N SER A 89 -8.67 3.82 -9.49
CA SER A 89 -8.59 2.35 -9.37
C SER A 89 -8.31 1.67 -10.72
N THR A 90 -8.80 2.23 -11.83
CA THR A 90 -8.46 1.74 -13.19
C THR A 90 -6.98 1.95 -13.47
N LEU A 91 -6.44 3.12 -13.16
CA LEU A 91 -5.01 3.42 -13.31
C LEU A 91 -4.16 2.45 -12.47
N LEU A 92 -4.51 2.25 -11.19
CA LEU A 92 -3.81 1.30 -10.31
C LEU A 92 -3.89 -0.13 -10.83
N SER A 93 -5.05 -0.57 -11.34
CA SER A 93 -5.22 -1.92 -11.90
C SER A 93 -4.36 -2.18 -13.15
N LEU A 94 -4.09 -1.14 -13.95
CA LEU A 94 -3.15 -1.22 -15.08
C LEU A 94 -1.72 -1.43 -14.59
N ILE A 95 -1.29 -0.70 -13.55
CA ILE A 95 0.05 -0.82 -12.96
C ILE A 95 0.23 -2.19 -12.30
N CYS A 96 -0.77 -2.64 -11.52
CA CYS A 96 -0.76 -3.95 -10.86
C CYS A 96 -0.91 -5.14 -11.81
N ALA A 97 -1.04 -4.88 -13.12
CA ALA A 97 -1.23 -5.88 -14.16
C ALA A 97 -2.54 -6.70 -14.03
N ASP A 98 -3.52 -6.18 -13.31
CA ASP A 98 -4.82 -6.84 -13.09
C ASP A 98 -5.85 -6.47 -14.15
N ASN A 99 -5.61 -5.40 -14.92
CA ASN A 99 -6.50 -4.95 -15.97
C ASN A 99 -6.13 -5.57 -17.33
N PRO A 100 -7.02 -6.34 -17.96
CA PRO A 100 -6.74 -6.97 -19.25
C PRO A 100 -6.54 -5.97 -20.40
N GLN A 101 -7.13 -4.76 -20.34
CA GLN A 101 -6.90 -3.73 -21.35
C GLN A 101 -5.44 -3.24 -21.37
N GLY A 102 -4.67 -3.44 -20.29
CA GLY A 102 -3.25 -3.11 -20.22
C GLY A 102 -2.39 -3.82 -21.28
N TYR A 103 -2.84 -4.95 -21.84
CA TYR A 103 -2.13 -5.63 -22.92
C TYR A 103 -2.23 -4.90 -24.27
N ALA A 104 -3.32 -4.16 -24.49
CA ALA A 104 -3.53 -3.37 -25.70
C ALA A 104 -2.93 -1.97 -25.60
N CYS A 105 -2.67 -1.49 -24.38
CA CYS A 105 -2.16 -0.15 -24.15
C CYS A 105 -0.61 -0.10 -24.23
N PRO A 106 -0.02 1.01 -24.70
CA PRO A 106 1.43 1.20 -24.69
C PRO A 106 1.91 1.58 -23.29
N ILE A 107 1.97 0.56 -22.43
CA ILE A 107 2.40 0.68 -21.03
C ILE A 107 3.73 -0.04 -20.86
N HIS A 108 4.69 0.63 -20.22
CA HIS A 108 5.93 0.01 -19.76
C HIS A 108 5.95 0.00 -18.23
N LEU A 109 6.31 -1.14 -17.67
CA LEU A 109 6.49 -1.34 -16.24
C LEU A 109 7.89 -1.89 -15.99
N PHE A 110 8.64 -1.25 -15.11
CA PHE A 110 10.03 -1.64 -14.78
C PHE A 110 10.91 -1.76 -16.04
N GLY A 111 10.76 -0.80 -16.98
CA GLY A 111 11.51 -0.73 -18.24
C GLY A 111 11.05 -1.73 -19.32
N LYS A 112 10.03 -2.56 -19.06
CA LYS A 112 9.53 -3.58 -20.01
C LYS A 112 8.12 -3.22 -20.50
N ARG A 113 7.91 -3.29 -21.82
CA ARG A 113 6.58 -3.11 -22.40
C ARG A 113 5.67 -4.28 -22.06
N ARG A 114 4.44 -3.97 -21.60
CA ARG A 114 3.39 -4.95 -21.34
C ARG A 114 3.04 -5.75 -22.59
N GLY A 115 2.76 -7.07 -22.40
CA GLY A 115 2.30 -7.96 -23.49
C GLY A 115 3.40 -8.49 -24.40
N ARG A 116 4.67 -8.42 -24.00
CA ARG A 116 5.79 -8.96 -24.76
C ARG A 116 6.41 -10.23 -24.15
N GLY A 117 5.59 -11.01 -23.43
CA GLY A 117 6.02 -12.33 -22.92
C GLY A 117 6.38 -12.34 -21.44
N GLU A 118 6.33 -11.20 -20.75
CA GLU A 118 6.50 -11.17 -19.29
C GLU A 118 5.29 -11.79 -18.57
N SER A 119 5.58 -12.53 -17.51
CA SER A 119 4.56 -13.06 -16.61
C SER A 119 4.01 -11.94 -15.71
N ILE A 120 2.71 -11.99 -15.39
CA ILE A 120 2.08 -11.13 -14.38
C ILE A 120 2.85 -11.21 -13.05
N TRP A 121 3.34 -12.38 -12.70
CA TRP A 121 4.08 -12.61 -11.46
C TRP A 121 5.44 -11.90 -11.45
N GLU A 122 6.10 -11.76 -12.61
CA GLU A 122 7.34 -10.99 -12.73
C GLU A 122 7.13 -9.50 -12.47
N ILE A 123 5.96 -8.97 -12.79
CA ILE A 123 5.60 -7.60 -12.48
C ILE A 123 5.22 -7.49 -11.01
N LYS A 124 4.32 -8.34 -10.53
CA LYS A 124 3.79 -8.29 -9.17
C LYS A 124 4.85 -8.46 -8.09
N LYS A 125 5.93 -9.22 -8.35
CA LYS A 125 7.04 -9.34 -7.38
C LYS A 125 7.68 -8.00 -7.00
N HIS A 126 7.59 -6.99 -7.88
CA HIS A 126 8.15 -5.66 -7.64
C HIS A 126 7.16 -4.68 -7.01
N ILE A 127 5.87 -5.04 -6.88
CA ILE A 127 4.80 -4.17 -6.42
C ILE A 127 4.25 -4.64 -5.07
N GLY A 128 4.28 -3.78 -4.05
CA GLY A 128 3.49 -3.93 -2.84
C GLY A 128 2.19 -3.16 -2.99
N PHE A 129 1.05 -3.83 -2.84
CA PHE A 129 -0.26 -3.22 -3.08
C PHE A 129 -1.20 -3.43 -1.91
N VAL A 130 -1.85 -2.34 -1.50
CA VAL A 130 -2.98 -2.35 -0.55
C VAL A 130 -4.10 -1.52 -1.15
N SER A 131 -5.31 -2.05 -1.15
CA SER A 131 -6.53 -1.32 -1.52
C SER A 131 -7.71 -1.75 -0.66
N PRO A 132 -8.78 -0.94 -0.59
CA PRO A 132 -9.99 -1.29 0.14
C PRO A 132 -10.62 -2.61 -0.32
N GLU A 133 -10.56 -2.95 -1.62
CA GLU A 133 -11.13 -4.18 -2.16
C GLU A 133 -10.45 -5.44 -1.63
N MET A 134 -9.21 -5.35 -1.19
CA MET A 134 -8.47 -6.50 -0.66
C MET A 134 -9.10 -7.10 0.60
N PHE A 135 -9.82 -6.31 1.40
CA PHE A 135 -10.50 -6.81 2.61
C PHE A 135 -11.53 -7.89 2.28
N SER A 136 -12.29 -7.69 1.22
CA SER A 136 -13.33 -8.64 0.79
C SER A 136 -12.77 -9.90 0.14
N THR A 137 -11.47 -9.94 -0.10
CA THR A 137 -10.81 -11.01 -0.85
C THR A 137 -10.51 -12.22 0.02
N TYR A 138 -10.16 -11.99 1.29
CA TYR A 138 -9.85 -13.04 2.25
C TYR A 138 -11.13 -13.51 2.96
N ARG A 139 -11.65 -14.67 2.54
CA ARG A 139 -12.91 -15.24 3.06
C ARG A 139 -12.73 -16.52 3.88
N LYS A 140 -11.50 -17.02 3.95
CA LYS A 140 -11.20 -18.25 4.71
C LYS A 140 -10.55 -17.88 6.04
N PRO A 141 -10.87 -18.61 7.12
CA PRO A 141 -10.21 -18.44 8.41
C PRO A 141 -8.74 -18.87 8.27
N LEU A 142 -7.84 -17.90 8.33
CA LEU A 142 -6.38 -18.09 8.26
C LEU A 142 -5.74 -17.22 9.35
N PRO A 143 -4.65 -17.68 9.96
CA PRO A 143 -3.86 -16.84 10.84
C PRO A 143 -3.36 -15.57 10.13
N ALA A 144 -3.34 -14.44 10.83
CA ALA A 144 -2.92 -13.17 10.26
C ALA A 144 -1.52 -13.22 9.65
N ILE A 145 -0.59 -13.97 10.25
CA ILE A 145 0.75 -14.19 9.70
C ILE A 145 0.72 -14.89 8.34
N ASP A 146 -0.24 -15.76 8.09
CA ASP A 146 -0.37 -16.47 6.82
C ASP A 146 -0.93 -15.53 5.74
N ILE A 147 -1.79 -14.57 6.12
CA ILE A 147 -2.22 -13.48 5.22
C ILE A 147 -1.03 -12.61 4.87
N ALA A 148 -0.21 -12.19 5.85
CA ALA A 148 1.01 -11.43 5.60
C ALA A 148 1.96 -12.20 4.65
N ALA A 149 2.20 -13.49 4.91
CA ALA A 149 3.08 -14.34 4.10
C ALA A 149 2.59 -14.54 2.66
N SER A 150 1.27 -14.45 2.42
CA SER A 150 0.72 -14.51 1.05
C SER A 150 1.27 -13.39 0.15
N GLY A 151 1.73 -12.28 0.75
CA GLY A 151 2.37 -11.16 0.06
C GLY A 151 3.71 -11.51 -0.59
N LEU A 152 4.42 -12.51 -0.09
CA LEU A 152 5.68 -12.97 -0.69
C LEU A 152 5.49 -13.51 -2.11
N ARG A 153 4.29 -14.02 -2.40
CA ARG A 153 3.93 -14.64 -3.69
C ARG A 153 2.76 -13.96 -4.39
N ASP A 154 2.26 -12.85 -3.86
CA ASP A 154 1.08 -12.09 -4.36
C ASP A 154 -0.16 -12.96 -4.57
N THR A 155 -0.33 -13.99 -3.76
CA THR A 155 -1.51 -14.85 -3.84
C THR A 155 -2.62 -14.37 -2.91
N ILE A 156 -3.88 -14.67 -3.29
CA ILE A 156 -5.02 -14.54 -2.39
C ILE A 156 -5.15 -15.88 -1.65
N GLY A 157 -4.72 -15.89 -0.40
CA GLY A 157 -4.61 -17.12 0.40
C GLY A 157 -3.27 -17.82 0.27
N LEU A 158 -3.09 -18.84 1.08
CA LEU A 158 -1.83 -19.57 1.21
C LEU A 158 -1.91 -20.89 0.44
N TYR A 159 -1.33 -20.95 -0.74
CA TYR A 159 -1.24 -22.17 -1.56
C TYR A 159 0.04 -22.96 -1.28
N VAL A 160 1.07 -22.28 -0.79
CA VAL A 160 2.35 -22.88 -0.41
C VAL A 160 2.65 -22.45 1.02
N ARG A 161 2.94 -23.41 1.88
CA ARG A 161 3.32 -23.10 3.27
C ARG A 161 4.62 -22.31 3.29
N PRO A 162 4.67 -21.17 3.99
CA PRO A 162 5.89 -20.40 4.12
C PRO A 162 6.94 -21.22 4.89
N SER A 163 8.20 -21.07 4.49
CA SER A 163 9.33 -21.60 5.23
C SER A 163 9.44 -20.94 6.62
N GLN A 164 10.25 -21.52 7.50
CA GLN A 164 10.50 -20.94 8.81
C GLN A 164 11.08 -19.52 8.69
N GLN A 165 12.04 -19.31 7.79
CA GLN A 165 12.65 -17.98 7.54
C GLN A 165 11.63 -16.96 7.01
N GLU A 166 10.72 -17.37 6.12
CA GLU A 166 9.65 -16.50 5.62
C GLU A 166 8.67 -16.13 6.73
N ARG A 167 8.36 -17.05 7.64
CA ARG A 167 7.50 -16.76 8.80
C ARG A 167 8.19 -15.80 9.77
N GLU A 168 9.46 -15.97 10.03
CA GLU A 168 10.25 -15.06 10.88
C GLU A 168 10.28 -13.66 10.28
N LEU A 169 10.52 -13.53 8.96
CA LEU A 169 10.44 -12.25 8.26
C LEU A 169 9.05 -11.60 8.37
N CYS A 170 7.98 -12.39 8.19
CA CYS A 170 6.62 -11.88 8.33
C CYS A 170 6.35 -11.39 9.76
N LEU A 171 6.78 -12.15 10.77
CA LEU A 171 6.62 -11.78 12.17
C LEU A 171 7.39 -10.50 12.48
N GLU A 172 8.63 -10.35 12.01
CA GLU A 172 9.42 -9.13 12.16
C GLU A 172 8.69 -7.90 11.58
N TRP A 173 8.11 -8.03 10.39
CA TRP A 173 7.31 -6.94 9.81
C TRP A 173 6.03 -6.67 10.61
N MET A 174 5.34 -7.71 11.10
CA MET A 174 4.16 -7.55 11.96
C MET A 174 4.51 -6.80 13.25
N GLU A 175 5.60 -7.15 13.92
CA GLU A 175 6.07 -6.46 15.12
C GLU A 175 6.39 -4.99 14.85
N ARG A 176 7.04 -4.68 13.73
CA ARG A 176 7.34 -3.31 13.31
C ARG A 176 6.06 -2.48 13.17
N PHE A 177 5.04 -3.03 12.53
CA PHE A 177 3.74 -2.38 12.37
C PHE A 177 2.87 -2.39 13.64
N GLY A 178 3.28 -3.04 14.71
CA GLY A 178 2.49 -3.17 15.95
C GLY A 178 1.39 -4.23 15.87
N ALA A 179 1.55 -5.17 14.95
CA ALA A 179 0.62 -6.27 14.71
C ALA A 179 1.16 -7.64 15.17
N GLY A 180 2.25 -7.68 15.96
CA GLY A 180 2.90 -8.93 16.39
C GLY A 180 1.95 -9.86 17.14
N ASP A 181 1.17 -9.31 18.07
CA ASP A 181 0.18 -10.07 18.87
C ASP A 181 -0.97 -10.64 18.03
N LEU A 182 -1.15 -10.14 16.81
CA LEU A 182 -2.18 -10.62 15.88
C LEU A 182 -1.73 -11.84 15.09
N ALA A 183 -0.45 -12.19 15.08
CA ALA A 183 0.15 -13.16 14.17
C ALA A 183 -0.58 -14.51 14.12
N THR A 184 -1.00 -15.01 15.28
CA THR A 184 -1.70 -16.31 15.41
C THR A 184 -3.21 -16.21 15.41
N ARG A 185 -3.78 -15.00 15.47
CA ARG A 185 -5.23 -14.80 15.48
C ARG A 185 -5.80 -15.01 14.08
N ASP A 186 -7.05 -15.49 14.06
CA ASP A 186 -7.80 -15.59 12.80
C ASP A 186 -8.03 -14.19 12.21
N TYR A 187 -7.58 -13.97 10.97
CA TYR A 187 -7.71 -12.70 10.27
C TYR A 187 -9.16 -12.19 10.21
N LEU A 188 -10.13 -13.09 10.03
CA LEU A 188 -11.56 -12.72 9.97
C LEU A 188 -12.14 -12.31 11.32
N SER A 189 -11.46 -12.63 12.43
CA SER A 189 -11.85 -12.18 13.77
C SER A 189 -11.25 -10.84 14.18
N LEU A 190 -10.37 -10.28 13.35
CA LEU A 190 -9.72 -9.00 13.60
C LEU A 190 -10.67 -7.86 13.30
N SER A 191 -10.50 -6.72 13.98
CA SER A 191 -11.15 -5.46 13.63
C SER A 191 -10.67 -4.96 12.26
N ASP A 192 -11.42 -4.05 11.64
CA ASP A 192 -11.08 -3.47 10.33
C ASP A 192 -9.69 -2.82 10.33
N GLY A 193 -9.33 -2.10 11.41
CA GLY A 193 -8.00 -1.52 11.58
C GLY A 193 -6.89 -2.58 11.70
N GLU A 194 -7.10 -3.63 12.53
CA GLU A 194 -6.16 -4.74 12.66
C GLU A 194 -5.96 -5.48 11.33
N GLN A 195 -7.06 -5.73 10.59
CA GLN A 195 -7.00 -6.35 9.26
C GLN A 195 -6.18 -5.48 8.30
N ARG A 196 -6.35 -4.15 8.35
CA ARG A 196 -5.60 -3.20 7.53
C ARG A 196 -4.11 -3.23 7.83
N LEU A 197 -3.73 -3.28 9.10
CA LEU A 197 -2.33 -3.45 9.49
C LEU A 197 -1.72 -4.71 8.90
N VAL A 198 -2.44 -5.84 8.96
CA VAL A 198 -1.98 -7.10 8.36
C VAL A 198 -1.81 -6.98 6.84
N LEU A 199 -2.70 -6.28 6.14
CA LEU A 199 -2.58 -6.03 4.70
C LEU A 199 -1.43 -5.06 4.37
N LEU A 200 -1.17 -4.08 5.23
CA LEU A 200 0.05 -3.25 5.10
C LEU A 200 1.29 -4.13 5.23
N VAL A 201 1.39 -4.94 6.28
CA VAL A 201 2.51 -5.89 6.42
C VAL A 201 2.65 -6.75 5.16
N ARG A 202 1.55 -7.30 4.66
CA ARG A 202 1.54 -8.09 3.42
C ARG A 202 2.16 -7.36 2.23
N ALA A 203 1.93 -6.07 2.09
CA ALA A 203 2.52 -5.28 1.00
C ALA A 203 4.03 -5.09 1.17
N PHE A 204 4.54 -5.06 2.41
CA PHE A 204 5.94 -4.81 2.72
C PHE A 204 6.83 -6.05 2.79
N VAL A 205 6.29 -7.23 3.11
CA VAL A 205 7.09 -8.44 3.40
C VAL A 205 8.06 -8.84 2.28
N LYS A 206 7.73 -8.59 1.03
CA LYS A 206 8.62 -8.86 -0.12
C LYS A 206 9.56 -7.71 -0.47
N GLN A 207 9.49 -6.61 0.26
CA GLN A 207 10.30 -5.40 0.07
C GLN A 207 10.24 -4.86 -1.37
N PRO A 208 9.04 -4.51 -1.84
CA PRO A 208 8.81 -4.15 -3.24
C PRO A 208 9.55 -2.86 -3.63
N ALA A 209 9.90 -2.73 -4.91
CA ALA A 209 10.47 -1.51 -5.47
C ALA A 209 9.42 -0.39 -5.59
N LEU A 210 8.17 -0.77 -5.84
CA LEU A 210 7.02 0.13 -5.96
C LEU A 210 5.98 -0.22 -4.90
N LEU A 211 5.65 0.74 -4.04
CA LEU A 211 4.52 0.67 -3.12
C LEU A 211 3.33 1.44 -3.69
N ILE A 212 2.18 0.80 -3.71
CA ILE A 212 0.90 1.42 -4.07
C ILE A 212 -0.03 1.24 -2.87
N LEU A 213 -0.39 2.36 -2.24
CA LEU A 213 -1.18 2.38 -1.02
C LEU A 213 -2.45 3.19 -1.26
N ASP A 214 -3.57 2.48 -1.41
CA ASP A 214 -4.89 3.09 -1.58
C ASP A 214 -5.61 3.11 -0.24
N GLU A 215 -5.87 4.31 0.29
CA GLU A 215 -6.46 4.58 1.61
C GLU A 215 -5.79 3.78 2.77
N PRO A 216 -4.46 3.77 2.91
CA PRO A 216 -3.77 2.84 3.81
C PRO A 216 -4.06 3.04 5.29
N PHE A 217 -4.54 4.22 5.69
CA PHE A 217 -4.75 4.59 7.10
C PHE A 217 -6.20 4.55 7.53
N HIS A 218 -7.12 4.25 6.62
CA HIS A 218 -8.55 4.22 6.93
C HIS A 218 -8.83 3.17 8.02
N GLY A 219 -9.53 3.55 9.11
CA GLY A 219 -9.89 2.65 10.21
C GLY A 219 -8.76 2.36 11.22
N LEU A 220 -7.56 2.93 11.04
CA LEU A 220 -6.51 2.92 12.06
C LEU A 220 -6.74 4.05 13.06
N ASP A 221 -6.40 3.80 14.32
CA ASP A 221 -6.28 4.86 15.33
C ASP A 221 -5.05 5.74 15.06
N ASP A 222 -4.91 6.82 15.85
CA ASP A 222 -3.82 7.79 15.66
C ASP A 222 -2.43 7.17 15.93
N GLU A 223 -2.30 6.27 16.90
CA GLU A 223 -1.04 5.64 17.25
C GLU A 223 -0.56 4.72 16.11
N LEU A 224 -1.43 3.83 15.65
CA LEU A 224 -1.14 2.92 14.54
C LEU A 224 -0.90 3.67 13.23
N THR A 225 -1.66 4.75 12.99
CA THR A 225 -1.46 5.63 11.84
C THR A 225 -0.07 6.27 11.86
N ASN A 226 0.34 6.84 13.00
CA ASN A 226 1.65 7.47 13.14
C ASN A 226 2.78 6.43 12.99
N ARG A 227 2.61 5.24 13.57
CA ARG A 227 3.56 4.13 13.44
C ARG A 227 3.70 3.69 11.99
N ALA A 228 2.58 3.46 11.28
CA ALA A 228 2.58 3.09 9.88
C ALA A 228 3.24 4.15 9.00
N ARG A 229 2.94 5.44 9.22
CA ARG A 229 3.60 6.56 8.51
C ARG A 229 5.11 6.55 8.73
N SER A 230 5.57 6.39 9.97
CA SER A 230 7.01 6.34 10.28
C SER A 230 7.72 5.20 9.55
N ILE A 231 7.07 4.03 9.43
CA ILE A 231 7.62 2.89 8.70
C ILE A 231 7.66 3.17 7.20
N ILE A 232 6.59 3.73 6.63
CA ILE A 232 6.53 4.13 5.22
C ILE A 232 7.64 5.14 4.92
N ASP A 233 7.80 6.17 5.77
CA ASP A 233 8.84 7.19 5.60
C ASP A 233 10.25 6.60 5.66
N ALA A 234 10.51 5.71 6.63
CA ALA A 234 11.79 5.00 6.76
C ALA A 234 12.06 4.12 5.53
N TYR A 235 11.04 3.42 5.04
CA TYR A 235 11.14 2.60 3.83
C TYR A 235 11.45 3.44 2.60
N MET A 236 10.77 4.57 2.47
CA MET A 236 10.93 5.53 1.37
C MET A 236 12.18 6.41 1.48
N ALA A 237 12.93 6.35 2.58
CA ALA A 237 14.25 7.00 2.68
C ALA A 237 15.29 6.35 1.75
N ARG A 238 15.03 5.13 1.30
CA ARG A 238 15.86 4.43 0.31
C ARG A 238 15.61 5.00 -1.08
N PRO A 239 16.66 5.35 -1.84
CA PRO A 239 16.50 6.01 -3.13
C PRO A 239 15.95 5.09 -4.25
N ASP A 240 15.97 3.77 -4.00
CA ASP A 240 15.47 2.75 -4.93
C ASP A 240 13.99 2.38 -4.68
N ARG A 241 13.26 3.18 -3.87
CA ARG A 241 11.86 2.93 -3.52
C ARG A 241 10.96 4.02 -4.09
N THR A 242 9.89 3.59 -4.71
CA THR A 242 8.87 4.45 -5.32
C THR A 242 7.53 4.26 -4.62
N LEU A 243 6.79 5.34 -4.43
CA LEU A 243 5.49 5.33 -3.75
C LEU A 243 4.42 5.99 -4.62
N ILE A 244 3.28 5.34 -4.72
CA ILE A 244 2.02 5.94 -5.16
C ILE A 244 1.01 5.80 -4.02
N MET A 245 0.48 6.92 -3.54
CA MET A 245 -0.52 6.97 -2.47
C MET A 245 -1.80 7.61 -3.00
N VAL A 246 -2.96 7.05 -2.62
CA VAL A 246 -4.31 7.53 -2.97
C VAL A 246 -5.07 7.91 -1.72
#